data_ec5b4c4f3099de5e2f8155589f728e24
#
_entry.id   ec5b4c4f3099de5e2f8155589f728e24
#
_cell.length_a   1.000
_cell.length_b   1.000
_cell.length_c   1.000
_cell.angle_alpha   90.00
_cell.angle_beta   90.00
_cell.angle_gamma   90.00
#
_symmetry.space_group_name_H-M   'P 1'
#
loop_
_entity.id
_entity.type
_entity.pdbx_description
1 polymer ?
#
loop_
_entity_poly.entity_id
_entity_poly.type
_entity_poly.pdbx_seq_one_letter_code
_entity_poly.pdbx_strand_id
1 'polypeptide(L)'
;MKKTAIFLAPGFEEGEALTVADILRRAGIGCDLVGFSPVVGGAHQMKVQCDRVLDDIPADGGYDMVILPGGLPGAANLRDSDRLMEILKAEDRAGKFVAAICAAPIALERAGLLDGKNYTAYVGYDKKIAAGHYREEIVVRDGNLITSRGPATAYAFGYALAEALGADTTVLREKMLYNLFGR
;
A
#
# COMPACT_ATOMS: atom_id res chain seq x y z
N MET A 1 -14.72 -8.63 -10.82
CA MET A 1 -13.26 -8.38 -10.85
C MET A 1 -12.90 -7.60 -9.60
N LYS A 2 -11.89 -8.01 -8.86
CA LYS A 2 -11.40 -7.28 -7.68
C LYS A 2 -10.82 -5.94 -8.09
N LYS A 3 -11.03 -4.91 -7.27
CA LYS A 3 -10.55 -3.53 -7.51
C LYS A 3 -9.71 -3.06 -6.34
N THR A 4 -8.56 -2.45 -6.64
CA THR A 4 -7.66 -1.89 -5.64
C THR A 4 -7.34 -0.44 -5.97
N ALA A 5 -6.93 0.32 -4.97
CA ALA A 5 -6.43 1.68 -5.14
C ALA A 5 -5.06 1.83 -4.46
N ILE A 6 -4.11 2.44 -5.15
CA ILE A 6 -2.85 2.93 -4.56
C ILE A 6 -2.94 4.44 -4.47
N PHE A 7 -2.88 4.99 -3.24
CA PHE A 7 -2.98 6.42 -3.02
C PHE A 7 -1.61 7.10 -3.13
N LEU A 8 -1.49 8.05 -4.06
CA LEU A 8 -0.25 8.76 -4.36
C LEU A 8 -0.32 10.21 -3.86
N ALA A 9 0.42 10.53 -2.81
CA ALA A 9 0.66 11.89 -2.38
C ALA A 9 2.02 12.40 -2.88
N PRO A 10 2.24 13.71 -3.05
CA PRO A 10 3.53 14.25 -3.45
C PRO A 10 4.67 13.72 -2.57
N GLY A 11 5.73 13.19 -3.21
CA GLY A 11 6.87 12.57 -2.54
C GLY A 11 6.67 11.10 -2.19
N PHE A 12 5.73 10.40 -2.83
CA PHE A 12 5.59 8.94 -2.70
C PHE A 12 6.83 8.20 -3.25
N GLU A 13 7.10 6.99 -2.76
CA GLU A 13 8.18 6.14 -3.28
C GLU A 13 7.73 5.43 -4.57
N GLU A 14 8.35 5.79 -5.69
CA GLU A 14 7.96 5.33 -7.02
C GLU A 14 8.12 3.82 -7.17
N GLY A 15 9.24 3.29 -6.68
CA GLY A 15 9.53 1.86 -6.75
C GLY A 15 8.51 1.01 -6.00
N GLU A 16 7.98 1.50 -4.90
CA GLU A 16 6.96 0.79 -4.11
C GLU A 16 5.60 0.81 -4.81
N ALA A 17 5.16 2.00 -5.23
CA ALA A 17 3.85 2.18 -5.83
C ALA A 17 3.72 1.47 -7.19
N LEU A 18 4.68 1.69 -8.08
CA LEU A 18 4.59 1.20 -9.46
C LEU A 18 4.84 -0.30 -9.56
N THR A 19 5.73 -0.87 -8.75
CA THR A 19 5.94 -2.32 -8.68
C THR A 19 4.67 -3.04 -8.22
N VAL A 20 4.00 -2.53 -7.18
CA VAL A 20 2.76 -3.12 -6.69
C VAL A 20 1.65 -2.99 -7.75
N ALA A 21 1.51 -1.83 -8.39
CA ALA A 21 0.52 -1.63 -9.45
C ALA A 21 0.73 -2.60 -10.63
N ASP A 22 1.99 -2.78 -11.08
CA ASP A 22 2.34 -3.70 -12.17
C ASP A 22 1.96 -5.14 -11.81
N ILE A 23 2.31 -5.60 -10.61
CA ILE A 23 2.01 -6.96 -10.14
C ILE A 23 0.49 -7.20 -10.08
N LEU A 24 -0.28 -6.29 -9.48
CA LEU A 24 -1.73 -6.42 -9.36
C LEU A 24 -2.40 -6.45 -10.75
N ARG A 25 -2.02 -5.55 -11.64
CA ARG A 25 -2.54 -5.51 -13.01
C ARG A 25 -2.18 -6.77 -13.80
N ARG A 26 -0.95 -7.30 -13.67
CA ARG A 26 -0.55 -8.59 -14.27
C ARG A 26 -1.33 -9.77 -13.70
N ALA A 27 -1.71 -9.73 -12.43
CA ALA A 27 -2.56 -10.73 -11.79
C ALA A 27 -4.04 -10.64 -12.19
N GLY A 28 -4.42 -9.73 -13.09
CA GLY A 28 -5.80 -9.51 -13.53
C GLY A 28 -6.67 -8.77 -12.51
N ILE A 29 -6.06 -8.11 -11.53
CA ILE A 29 -6.72 -7.30 -10.52
C ILE A 29 -6.73 -5.84 -10.97
N GLY A 30 -7.89 -5.20 -10.96
CA GLY A 30 -8.00 -3.76 -11.25
C GLY A 30 -7.24 -2.96 -10.19
N CYS A 31 -6.37 -2.05 -10.63
CA CYS A 31 -5.57 -1.22 -9.74
C CYS A 31 -5.56 0.22 -10.25
N ASP A 32 -6.26 1.10 -9.54
CA ASP A 32 -6.27 2.53 -9.83
C ASP A 32 -5.12 3.20 -9.07
N LEU A 33 -4.35 4.04 -9.76
CA LEU A 33 -3.47 5.02 -9.16
C LEU A 33 -4.31 6.24 -8.82
N VAL A 34 -4.51 6.49 -7.53
CA VAL A 34 -5.35 7.59 -7.03
C VAL A 34 -4.45 8.70 -6.48
N GLY A 35 -4.33 9.78 -7.22
CA GLY A 35 -3.46 10.90 -6.85
C GLY A 35 -4.14 11.97 -6.01
N PHE A 36 -3.36 12.74 -5.26
CA PHE A 36 -3.82 14.00 -4.65
C PHE A 36 -4.02 15.09 -5.71
N SER A 37 -3.54 14.85 -6.93
CA SER A 37 -3.74 15.66 -8.13
C SER A 37 -3.65 14.74 -9.36
N PRO A 38 -4.07 15.20 -10.55
CA PRO A 38 -4.02 14.37 -11.77
C PRO A 38 -2.63 13.85 -12.13
N VAL A 39 -1.58 14.59 -11.75
CA VAL A 39 -0.18 14.19 -11.90
C VAL A 39 0.53 14.41 -10.58
N VAL A 40 1.14 13.36 -10.03
CA VAL A 40 1.84 13.41 -8.75
C VAL A 40 3.33 13.16 -8.96
N GLY A 41 4.16 14.02 -8.37
CA GLY A 41 5.61 13.85 -8.32
C GLY A 41 6.03 12.95 -7.17
N GLY A 42 6.84 11.93 -7.46
CA GLY A 42 7.43 11.05 -6.46
C GLY A 42 8.65 11.64 -5.75
N ALA A 43 9.18 10.92 -4.78
CA ALA A 43 10.33 11.31 -3.97
C ALA A 43 11.62 11.48 -4.80
N HIS A 44 11.72 10.78 -5.92
CA HIS A 44 12.87 10.81 -6.83
C HIS A 44 12.55 11.52 -8.17
N GLN A 45 11.58 12.46 -8.13
CA GLN A 45 11.23 13.39 -9.21
C GLN A 45 10.56 12.75 -10.44
N MET A 46 10.15 11.50 -10.37
CA MET A 46 9.32 10.89 -11.42
C MET A 46 7.88 11.39 -11.29
N LYS A 47 7.31 11.83 -12.41
CA LYS A 47 5.92 12.28 -12.47
C LYS A 47 5.04 11.15 -12.95
N VAL A 48 4.01 10.84 -12.18
CA VAL A 48 3.05 9.77 -12.49
C VAL A 48 1.69 10.40 -12.76
N GLN A 49 1.14 10.09 -13.93
CA GLN A 49 -0.26 10.40 -14.25
C GLN A 49 -1.15 9.40 -13.52
N CYS A 50 -2.10 9.90 -12.77
CA CYS A 50 -3.04 9.11 -11.98
C CYS A 50 -4.28 8.75 -12.79
N ASP A 51 -4.86 7.58 -12.48
CA ASP A 51 -6.11 7.12 -13.10
C ASP A 51 -7.32 7.90 -12.53
N ARG A 52 -7.22 8.33 -11.26
CA ARG A 52 -8.25 9.09 -10.53
C ARG A 52 -7.61 10.07 -9.55
N VAL A 53 -8.42 11.01 -9.05
CA VAL A 53 -8.02 11.95 -7.98
C VAL A 53 -8.74 11.60 -6.69
N LEU A 54 -8.08 11.84 -5.56
CA LEU A 54 -8.59 11.52 -4.21
C LEU A 54 -9.99 12.14 -3.96
N ASP A 55 -10.22 13.36 -4.42
CA ASP A 55 -11.49 14.06 -4.21
C ASP A 55 -12.68 13.39 -4.93
N ASP A 56 -12.41 12.61 -5.99
CA ASP A 56 -13.42 11.86 -6.73
C ASP A 56 -13.74 10.49 -6.11
N ILE A 57 -13.01 10.08 -5.07
CA ILE A 57 -13.24 8.80 -4.41
C ILE A 57 -14.35 8.97 -3.37
N PRO A 58 -15.40 8.12 -3.39
CA PRO A 58 -16.43 8.14 -2.36
C PRO A 58 -15.87 7.96 -0.94
N ALA A 59 -16.57 8.44 0.07
CA ALA A 59 -16.12 8.34 1.46
C ALA A 59 -16.02 6.89 1.96
N ASP A 60 -16.83 5.99 1.38
CA ASP A 60 -16.79 4.55 1.64
C ASP A 60 -15.71 3.81 0.81
N GLY A 61 -14.92 4.54 0.02
CA GLY A 61 -13.82 4.02 -0.79
C GLY A 61 -14.27 3.25 -2.03
N GLY A 62 -14.99 2.16 -1.84
CA GLY A 62 -15.53 1.32 -2.92
C GLY A 62 -14.51 0.38 -3.53
N TYR A 63 -13.41 0.08 -2.84
CA TYR A 63 -12.36 -0.84 -3.26
C TYR A 63 -12.38 -2.13 -2.44
N ASP A 64 -11.80 -3.21 -2.96
CA ASP A 64 -11.57 -4.45 -2.21
C ASP A 64 -10.28 -4.34 -1.37
N MET A 65 -9.38 -3.42 -1.77
CA MET A 65 -8.13 -3.15 -1.07
C MET A 65 -7.65 -1.73 -1.36
N VAL A 66 -7.20 -1.03 -0.32
CA VAL A 66 -6.52 0.27 -0.41
C VAL A 66 -5.06 0.13 0.03
N ILE A 67 -4.14 0.78 -0.68
CA ILE A 67 -2.70 0.56 -0.54
C ILE A 67 -1.98 1.91 -0.44
N LEU A 68 -1.11 2.02 0.54
CA LEU A 68 -0.33 3.23 0.83
C LEU A 68 1.16 2.96 0.59
N PRO A 69 1.78 3.56 -0.44
CA PRO A 69 3.23 3.53 -0.60
C PRO A 69 3.92 4.46 0.40
N GLY A 70 5.18 4.18 0.67
CA GLY A 70 6.02 5.05 1.49
C GLY A 70 6.59 6.23 0.72
N GLY A 71 7.83 6.54 0.99
CA GLY A 71 8.50 7.76 0.53
C GLY A 71 8.24 8.95 1.45
N LEU A 72 9.16 9.91 1.44
CA LEU A 72 9.02 11.16 2.16
C LEU A 72 9.15 12.34 1.19
N PRO A 73 8.27 13.35 1.31
CA PRO A 73 7.21 13.52 2.31
C PRO A 73 5.90 12.76 2.03
N GLY A 74 5.83 11.87 1.03
CA GLY A 74 4.62 11.18 0.60
C GLY A 74 3.84 10.52 1.74
N ALA A 75 4.50 9.69 2.56
CA ALA A 75 3.86 9.03 3.69
C ALA A 75 3.30 10.01 4.74
N ALA A 76 4.00 11.14 4.96
CA ALA A 76 3.51 12.19 5.84
C ALA A 76 2.28 12.89 5.25
N ASN A 77 2.31 13.18 3.94
CA ASN A 77 1.17 13.78 3.24
C ASN A 77 -0.04 12.85 3.24
N LEU A 78 0.15 11.53 3.06
CA LEU A 78 -0.92 10.53 3.21
C LEU A 78 -1.49 10.56 4.63
N ARG A 79 -0.62 10.51 5.65
CA ARG A 79 -1.03 10.58 7.05
C ARG A 79 -1.87 11.82 7.32
N ASP A 80 -1.46 12.98 6.83
CA ASP A 80 -2.07 14.27 7.18
C ASP A 80 -3.36 14.59 6.41
N SER A 81 -3.78 13.72 5.48
CA SER A 81 -5.03 13.85 4.72
C SER A 81 -6.22 13.32 5.53
N ASP A 82 -7.09 14.22 6.02
CA ASP A 82 -8.33 13.84 6.70
C ASP A 82 -9.25 13.01 5.79
N ARG A 83 -9.33 13.37 4.50
CA ARG A 83 -10.11 12.63 3.52
C ARG A 83 -9.65 11.18 3.38
N LEU A 84 -8.34 10.96 3.31
CA LEU A 84 -7.80 9.61 3.24
C LEU A 84 -8.08 8.83 4.55
N MET A 85 -7.99 9.49 5.71
CA MET A 85 -8.31 8.85 7.00
C MET A 85 -9.76 8.37 7.05
N GLU A 86 -10.71 9.12 6.49
CA GLU A 86 -12.11 8.69 6.38
C GLU A 86 -12.25 7.42 5.54
N ILE A 87 -11.61 7.39 4.37
CA ILE A 87 -11.62 6.23 3.46
C ILE A 87 -11.00 5.01 4.14
N LEU A 88 -9.80 5.13 4.75
CA LEU A 88 -9.15 4.00 5.43
C LEU A 88 -10.02 3.39 6.52
N LYS A 89 -10.65 4.23 7.35
CA LYS A 89 -11.56 3.77 8.41
C LYS A 89 -12.83 3.12 7.85
N ALA A 90 -13.34 3.62 6.73
CA ALA A 90 -14.53 3.06 6.10
C ALA A 90 -14.24 1.68 5.49
N GLU A 91 -13.13 1.54 4.76
CA GLU A 91 -12.70 0.29 4.17
C GLU A 91 -12.41 -0.78 5.26
N ASP A 92 -11.72 -0.40 6.34
CA ASP A 92 -11.47 -1.31 7.47
C ASP A 92 -12.78 -1.78 8.12
N ARG A 93 -13.72 -0.86 8.42
CA ARG A 93 -15.04 -1.23 8.98
C ARG A 93 -15.85 -2.13 8.06
N ALA A 94 -15.65 -2.01 6.76
CA ALA A 94 -16.28 -2.87 5.76
C ALA A 94 -15.56 -4.24 5.60
N GLY A 95 -14.52 -4.51 6.39
CA GLY A 95 -13.71 -5.72 6.32
C GLY A 95 -12.89 -5.84 5.04
N LYS A 96 -12.67 -4.72 4.35
CA LYS A 96 -11.80 -4.64 3.16
C LYS A 96 -10.35 -4.60 3.58
N PHE A 97 -9.46 -4.96 2.66
CA PHE A 97 -8.03 -4.93 2.95
C PHE A 97 -7.49 -3.49 2.99
N VAL A 98 -6.66 -3.24 3.98
CA VAL A 98 -5.87 -2.01 4.10
C VAL A 98 -4.39 -2.39 4.14
N ALA A 99 -3.59 -1.81 3.27
CA ALA A 99 -2.20 -2.18 3.13
C ALA A 99 -1.28 -0.96 3.11
N ALA A 100 -0.07 -1.10 3.67
CA ALA A 100 0.92 -0.03 3.68
C ALA A 100 2.35 -0.59 3.67
N ILE A 101 3.26 0.14 3.04
CA ILE A 101 4.67 -0.25 2.97
C ILE A 101 5.58 0.89 3.44
N CYS A 102 6.76 0.52 3.96
CA CYS A 102 7.85 1.44 4.28
C CYS A 102 7.49 2.41 5.41
N ALA A 103 7.43 3.71 5.11
CA ALA A 103 7.05 4.76 6.05
C ALA A 103 5.52 4.89 6.24
N ALA A 104 4.71 4.36 5.31
CA ALA A 104 3.27 4.59 5.26
C ALA A 104 2.46 4.05 6.45
N PRO A 105 2.90 3.04 7.23
CA PRO A 105 2.17 2.64 8.44
C PRO A 105 1.90 3.75 9.45
N ILE A 106 2.61 4.88 9.41
CA ILE A 106 2.24 6.08 10.21
C ILE A 106 0.83 6.60 9.91
N ALA A 107 0.35 6.42 8.68
CA ALA A 107 -1.01 6.78 8.30
C ALA A 107 -2.03 5.80 8.87
N LEU A 108 -1.67 4.51 8.95
CA LEU A 108 -2.51 3.49 9.59
C LEU A 108 -2.64 3.73 11.10
N GLU A 109 -1.54 4.15 11.76
CA GLU A 109 -1.56 4.56 13.16
C GLU A 109 -2.52 5.73 13.38
N ARG A 110 -2.40 6.81 12.59
CA ARG A 110 -3.31 7.95 12.69
C ARG A 110 -4.77 7.56 12.47
N ALA A 111 -5.03 6.60 11.59
CA ALA A 111 -6.37 6.09 11.37
C ALA A 111 -6.88 5.17 12.50
N GLY A 112 -6.02 4.78 13.47
CA GLY A 112 -6.35 3.87 14.57
C GLY A 112 -6.45 2.41 14.13
N LEU A 113 -5.80 2.05 13.01
CA LEU A 113 -5.89 0.71 12.42
C LEU A 113 -4.77 -0.24 12.86
N LEU A 114 -3.82 0.24 13.67
CA LEU A 114 -2.72 -0.58 14.21
C LEU A 114 -2.98 -1.08 15.62
N ASP A 115 -4.02 -0.63 16.31
CA ASP A 115 -4.30 -1.01 17.69
C ASP A 115 -4.48 -2.52 17.84
N GLY A 116 -3.58 -3.16 18.61
CA GLY A 116 -3.57 -4.60 18.83
C GLY A 116 -3.17 -5.45 17.60
N LYS A 117 -2.76 -4.83 16.50
CA LYS A 117 -2.36 -5.53 15.27
C LYS A 117 -0.87 -5.77 15.19
N ASN A 118 -0.47 -6.88 14.57
CA ASN A 118 0.89 -7.08 14.12
C ASN A 118 1.12 -6.30 12.82
N TYR A 119 2.28 -5.62 12.72
CA TYR A 119 2.65 -4.87 11.52
C TYR A 119 4.16 -4.88 11.32
N THR A 120 4.59 -4.53 10.12
CA THR A 120 5.98 -4.19 9.82
C THR A 120 6.06 -2.84 9.11
N ALA A 121 7.23 -2.22 9.13
CA ALA A 121 7.49 -0.92 8.52
C ALA A 121 8.98 -0.78 8.16
N TYR A 122 9.35 0.35 7.59
CA TYR A 122 10.75 0.68 7.34
C TYR A 122 11.54 0.73 8.65
N VAL A 123 12.83 0.41 8.57
CA VAL A 123 13.75 0.41 9.72
C VAL A 123 13.67 1.74 10.50
N GLY A 124 13.51 1.65 11.82
CA GLY A 124 13.39 2.79 12.72
C GLY A 124 11.98 3.37 12.86
N TYR A 125 10.98 2.89 12.09
CA TYR A 125 9.59 3.29 12.26
C TYR A 125 8.90 2.59 13.43
N ASP A 126 9.44 1.45 13.89
CA ASP A 126 9.09 0.82 15.17
C ASP A 126 9.20 1.78 16.37
N LYS A 127 10.11 2.77 16.28
CA LYS A 127 10.29 3.81 17.29
C LYS A 127 9.41 5.04 17.11
N LYS A 128 8.81 5.20 15.94
CA LYS A 128 7.95 6.34 15.59
C LYS A 128 6.46 6.01 15.69
N ILE A 129 6.11 4.73 15.58
CA ILE A 129 4.77 4.20 15.67
C ILE A 129 4.60 3.61 17.07
N ALA A 130 3.69 4.16 17.84
CA ALA A 130 3.44 3.74 19.22
C ALA A 130 2.40 2.61 19.30
N ALA A 131 1.53 2.49 18.30
CA ALA A 131 0.47 1.50 18.27
C ALA A 131 0.92 0.18 17.62
N GLY A 132 0.26 -0.91 18.02
CA GLY A 132 0.46 -2.23 17.44
C GLY A 132 1.73 -2.96 17.90
N HIS A 133 2.00 -4.09 17.24
CA HIS A 133 3.12 -4.97 17.56
C HIS A 133 4.03 -5.10 16.34
N TYR A 134 5.16 -4.41 16.35
CA TYR A 134 6.14 -4.45 15.28
C TYR A 134 6.75 -5.86 15.11
N ARG A 135 6.86 -6.30 13.86
CA ARG A 135 7.49 -7.56 13.45
C ARG A 135 8.56 -7.28 12.40
N GLU A 136 9.71 -7.87 12.55
CA GLU A 136 10.80 -7.72 11.58
C GLU A 136 10.70 -8.77 10.46
N GLU A 137 9.57 -8.75 9.76
CA GLU A 137 9.28 -9.65 8.64
C GLU A 137 9.14 -8.86 7.34
N ILE A 138 9.40 -9.49 6.18
CA ILE A 138 9.30 -8.85 4.87
C ILE A 138 7.87 -8.39 4.60
N VAL A 139 6.89 -9.25 4.91
CA VAL A 139 5.46 -8.94 4.83
C VAL A 139 4.78 -9.48 6.08
N VAL A 140 3.97 -8.66 6.71
CA VAL A 140 3.13 -9.06 7.85
C VAL A 140 1.67 -8.90 7.45
N ARG A 141 0.87 -9.95 7.68
CA ARG A 141 -0.58 -9.91 7.54
C ARG A 141 -1.24 -10.20 8.88
N ASP A 142 -2.15 -9.33 9.29
CA ASP A 142 -2.99 -9.49 10.47
C ASP A 142 -4.45 -9.19 10.12
N GLY A 143 -5.21 -10.25 9.83
CA GLY A 143 -6.58 -10.13 9.35
C GLY A 143 -6.64 -9.47 7.97
N ASN A 144 -7.25 -8.29 7.91
CA ASN A 144 -7.38 -7.46 6.72
C ASN A 144 -6.25 -6.43 6.56
N LEU A 145 -5.34 -6.35 7.52
CA LEU A 145 -4.17 -5.47 7.47
C LEU A 145 -2.98 -6.21 6.84
N ILE A 146 -2.29 -5.58 5.86
CA ILE A 146 -1.08 -6.14 5.25
C ILE A 146 -0.02 -5.04 5.16
N THR A 147 1.17 -5.29 5.72
CA THR A 147 2.24 -4.30 5.73
C THR A 147 3.56 -4.89 5.23
N SER A 148 4.47 -4.04 4.75
CA SER A 148 5.81 -4.41 4.29
C SER A 148 6.84 -3.32 4.59
N ARG A 149 8.12 -3.57 4.26
CA ARG A 149 9.24 -2.81 4.83
C ARG A 149 9.81 -1.68 3.98
N GLY A 150 9.88 -1.84 2.66
CA GLY A 150 10.55 -0.82 1.86
C GLY A 150 10.69 -1.20 0.38
N PRO A 151 11.41 -0.40 -0.42
CA PRO A 151 11.46 -0.56 -1.88
C PRO A 151 11.85 -1.96 -2.35
N ALA A 152 12.86 -2.56 -1.73
CA ALA A 152 13.32 -3.90 -2.10
C ALA A 152 12.30 -5.02 -1.75
N THR A 153 11.35 -4.76 -0.86
CA THR A 153 10.29 -5.72 -0.49
C THR A 153 9.00 -5.55 -1.29
N ALA A 154 8.93 -4.57 -2.20
CA ALA A 154 7.74 -4.23 -2.97
C ALA A 154 7.22 -5.41 -3.82
N TYR A 155 8.11 -6.25 -4.36
CA TYR A 155 7.72 -7.46 -5.09
C TYR A 155 7.01 -8.47 -4.18
N ALA A 156 7.62 -8.83 -3.06
CA ALA A 156 7.02 -9.75 -2.09
C ALA A 156 5.68 -9.23 -1.58
N PHE A 157 5.60 -7.92 -1.32
CA PHE A 157 4.38 -7.25 -0.92
C PHE A 157 3.31 -7.32 -1.99
N GLY A 158 3.61 -6.97 -3.25
CA GLY A 158 2.66 -7.03 -4.36
C GLY A 158 2.07 -8.42 -4.57
N TYR A 159 2.90 -9.48 -4.50
CA TYR A 159 2.41 -10.85 -4.58
C TYR A 159 1.51 -11.22 -3.40
N ALA A 160 1.88 -10.84 -2.17
CA ALA A 160 1.06 -11.11 -1.00
C ALA A 160 -0.31 -10.40 -1.08
N LEU A 161 -0.36 -9.18 -1.62
CA LEU A 161 -1.61 -8.45 -1.87
C LEU A 161 -2.48 -9.15 -2.91
N ALA A 162 -1.90 -9.61 -4.02
CA ALA A 162 -2.61 -10.35 -5.05
C ALA A 162 -3.20 -11.67 -4.50
N GLU A 163 -2.41 -12.41 -3.73
CA GLU A 163 -2.82 -13.65 -3.07
C GLU A 163 -3.93 -13.43 -2.03
N ALA A 164 -3.87 -12.34 -1.27
CA ALA A 164 -4.93 -11.95 -0.33
C ALA A 164 -6.27 -11.70 -1.03
N LEU A 165 -6.23 -11.27 -2.29
CA LEU A 165 -7.41 -11.07 -3.13
C LEU A 165 -7.85 -12.33 -3.90
N GLY A 166 -7.16 -13.46 -3.69
CA GLY A 166 -7.49 -14.76 -4.25
C GLY A 166 -6.79 -15.11 -5.56
N ALA A 167 -5.78 -14.34 -5.98
CA ALA A 167 -5.00 -14.68 -7.17
C ALA A 167 -3.96 -15.78 -6.87
N ASP A 168 -3.74 -16.69 -7.81
CA ASP A 168 -2.57 -17.57 -7.80
C ASP A 168 -1.41 -16.85 -8.49
N THR A 169 -0.36 -16.55 -7.74
CA THR A 169 0.80 -15.81 -8.25
C THR A 169 1.95 -16.71 -8.72
N THR A 170 1.81 -18.04 -8.67
CA THR A 170 2.87 -19.01 -9.01
C THR A 170 3.48 -18.77 -10.38
N VAL A 171 2.66 -18.78 -11.42
CA VAL A 171 3.10 -18.55 -12.80
C VAL A 171 3.58 -17.11 -13.01
N LEU A 172 2.97 -16.14 -12.32
CA LEU A 172 3.37 -14.75 -12.42
C LEU A 172 4.79 -14.53 -11.85
N ARG A 173 5.09 -15.11 -10.69
CA ARG A 173 6.43 -15.07 -10.08
C ARG A 173 7.51 -15.67 -11.00
N GLU A 174 7.20 -16.77 -11.69
CA GLU A 174 8.11 -17.37 -12.67
C GLU A 174 8.36 -16.45 -13.87
N LYS A 175 7.30 -15.91 -14.47
CA LYS A 175 7.40 -15.00 -15.62
C LYS A 175 8.11 -13.69 -15.31
N MET A 176 8.00 -13.21 -14.09
CA MET A 176 8.70 -12.02 -13.60
C MET A 176 10.10 -12.34 -13.07
N LEU A 177 10.56 -13.60 -13.19
CA LEU A 177 11.87 -14.07 -12.73
C LEU A 177 12.12 -13.88 -11.23
N TYR A 178 11.05 -13.68 -10.46
CA TYR A 178 11.15 -13.43 -9.02
C TYR A 178 11.77 -14.62 -8.27
N ASN A 179 11.51 -15.84 -8.72
CA ASN A 179 12.03 -17.07 -8.12
C ASN A 179 13.56 -17.24 -8.28
N LEU A 180 14.23 -16.34 -9.01
CA LEU A 180 15.71 -16.31 -9.05
C LEU A 180 16.33 -15.68 -7.79
N PHE A 181 15.57 -14.82 -7.08
CA PHE A 181 16.00 -14.24 -5.81
C PHE A 181 15.78 -15.28 -4.70
N GLY A 182 16.81 -15.94 -4.25
CA GLY A 182 16.73 -16.98 -3.20
C GLY A 182 17.24 -18.35 -3.62
N ARG A 183 17.89 -18.43 -4.77
CA ARG A 183 18.69 -19.59 -5.20
C ARG A 183 20.15 -19.43 -4.77
#